data_c60bcaf6e1592fdf48889e9906438ce8
#
_entry.id   c60bcaf6e1592fdf48889e9906438ce8
#
_cell.length_a   1.000
_cell.length_b   1.000
_cell.length_c   1.000
_cell.angle_alpha   90.00
_cell.angle_beta   90.00
_cell.angle_gamma   90.00
#
_symmetry.space_group_name_H-M   'P 1'
#
loop_
_entity.id
_entity.type
_entity.pdbx_description
1 polymer ?
#
loop_
_entity_poly.entity_id
_entity_poly.type
_entity_poly.pdbx_seq_one_letter_code
_entity_poly.pdbx_strand_id
1 'polypeptide(L)'
;MGAVADTNTEAVREFAQVFNELKGDNLPIFVLMTGLPDLILDIQTQSKLTFLLRSEKIHTLPLKNADIIAAYTSVFNCSLSVASRMAKMTGGYAFAFQLLGFLLFDQLNGKIPESADLDKVSIPFQLQLFDNAYQKIFIDLSEWDRKYLLAVRGNKRLQDVVKILGKDKVFVAQYRRRAIERKLIIPAGYGLVQYTLPYFDEYLKQTEDPDSAYYWGY
;
A
#
# COMPACT_ATOMS: atom_id res chain seq x y z
N MET A 1 -11.65 0.17 -21.86
CA MET A 1 -10.57 -0.29 -20.96
C MET A 1 -10.95 -1.50 -20.09
N GLY A 2 -12.16 -2.04 -20.18
CA GLY A 2 -12.63 -3.21 -19.41
C GLY A 2 -12.11 -4.58 -19.88
N ALA A 3 -11.71 -4.72 -21.14
CA ALA A 3 -11.38 -6.03 -21.72
C ALA A 3 -10.06 -6.66 -21.20
N VAL A 4 -9.08 -5.85 -20.80
CA VAL A 4 -7.77 -6.37 -20.31
C VAL A 4 -7.86 -6.92 -18.89
N ALA A 5 -8.73 -6.36 -18.06
CA ALA A 5 -8.96 -6.86 -16.69
C ALA A 5 -9.70 -8.21 -16.72
N ASP A 6 -10.67 -8.38 -17.60
CA ASP A 6 -11.43 -9.63 -17.75
C ASP A 6 -10.56 -10.80 -18.22
N THR A 7 -9.66 -10.55 -19.18
CA THR A 7 -8.79 -11.60 -19.74
C THR A 7 -7.81 -12.14 -18.68
N ASN A 8 -7.24 -11.27 -17.86
CA ASN A 8 -6.32 -11.70 -16.78
C ASN A 8 -7.04 -12.50 -15.68
N THR A 9 -8.26 -12.12 -15.35
CA THR A 9 -9.06 -12.82 -14.32
C THR A 9 -9.49 -14.21 -14.83
N GLU A 10 -9.82 -14.34 -16.11
CA GLU A 10 -10.17 -15.61 -16.71
C GLU A 10 -8.98 -16.59 -16.76
N ALA A 11 -7.81 -16.12 -17.16
CA ALA A 11 -6.59 -16.94 -17.15
C ALA A 11 -6.22 -17.43 -15.73
N VAL A 12 -6.35 -16.58 -14.72
CA VAL A 12 -6.14 -16.98 -13.31
C VAL A 12 -7.18 -18.01 -12.88
N ARG A 13 -8.42 -17.87 -13.31
CA ARG A 13 -9.50 -18.82 -13.02
C ARG A 13 -9.21 -20.20 -13.63
N GLU A 14 -8.86 -20.23 -14.91
CA GLU A 14 -8.53 -21.47 -15.63
C GLU A 14 -7.33 -22.17 -14.98
N PHE A 15 -6.28 -21.43 -14.69
CA PHE A 15 -5.11 -21.95 -14.00
C PHE A 15 -5.47 -22.57 -12.64
N ALA A 16 -6.28 -21.89 -11.84
CA ALA A 16 -6.69 -22.37 -10.53
C ALA A 16 -7.56 -23.63 -10.62
N GLN A 17 -8.42 -23.76 -11.65
CA GLN A 17 -9.21 -24.95 -11.88
C GLN A 17 -8.33 -26.15 -12.25
N VAL A 18 -7.43 -25.99 -13.22
CA VAL A 18 -6.47 -27.05 -13.61
C VAL A 18 -5.63 -27.49 -12.41
N PHE A 19 -5.16 -26.53 -11.59
CA PHE A 19 -4.43 -26.86 -10.37
C PHE A 19 -5.27 -27.69 -9.37
N ASN A 20 -6.54 -27.37 -9.22
CA ASN A 20 -7.44 -28.14 -8.34
C ASN A 20 -7.67 -29.58 -8.84
N GLU A 21 -7.76 -29.78 -10.16
CA GLU A 21 -7.85 -31.09 -10.77
C GLU A 21 -6.57 -31.91 -10.52
N LEU A 22 -5.40 -31.33 -10.82
CA LEU A 22 -4.09 -31.98 -10.58
C LEU A 22 -3.86 -32.33 -9.11
N LYS A 23 -4.35 -31.52 -8.19
CA LYS A 23 -4.30 -31.83 -6.76
C LYS A 23 -5.18 -33.03 -6.39
N GLY A 24 -6.31 -33.21 -7.09
CA GLY A 24 -7.17 -34.39 -6.94
C GLY A 24 -6.45 -35.69 -7.30
N ASP A 25 -5.48 -35.65 -8.19
CA ASP A 25 -4.64 -36.77 -8.62
C ASP A 25 -3.46 -37.07 -7.66
N ASN A 26 -3.43 -36.45 -6.48
CA ASN A 26 -2.35 -36.59 -5.47
C ASN A 26 -0.95 -36.23 -5.98
N LEU A 27 -0.84 -35.37 -6.96
CA LEU A 27 0.46 -34.88 -7.41
C LEU A 27 1.07 -33.91 -6.37
N PRO A 28 2.40 -33.99 -6.11
CA PRO A 28 3.09 -33.14 -5.14
C PRO A 28 3.29 -31.72 -5.68
N ILE A 29 2.21 -31.03 -5.98
CA ILE A 29 2.21 -29.66 -6.56
C ILE A 29 1.73 -28.68 -5.52
N PHE A 30 2.45 -27.56 -5.39
CA PHE A 30 2.10 -26.41 -4.56
C PHE A 30 2.02 -25.16 -5.41
N VAL A 31 1.05 -24.30 -5.12
CA VAL A 31 0.92 -22.98 -5.74
C VAL A 31 0.90 -21.93 -4.65
N LEU A 32 1.78 -20.94 -4.77
CA LEU A 32 1.77 -19.72 -3.98
C LEU A 32 1.26 -18.59 -4.86
N MET A 33 0.12 -18.03 -4.51
CA MET A 33 -0.45 -16.85 -5.16
C MET A 33 -0.22 -15.61 -4.30
N THR A 34 0.20 -14.52 -4.92
CA THR A 34 0.34 -13.23 -4.28
C THR A 34 -0.56 -12.20 -4.99
N GLY A 35 -1.15 -11.29 -4.24
CA GLY A 35 -2.01 -10.26 -4.79
C GLY A 35 -2.48 -9.29 -3.73
N LEU A 36 -3.14 -8.23 -4.17
CA LEU A 36 -3.80 -7.30 -3.28
C LEU A 36 -5.03 -7.97 -2.62
N PRO A 37 -5.41 -7.58 -1.39
CA PRO A 37 -6.51 -8.20 -0.66
C PRO A 37 -7.83 -8.24 -1.44
N ASP A 38 -8.18 -7.17 -2.15
CA ASP A 38 -9.41 -7.08 -2.94
C ASP A 38 -9.40 -8.08 -4.10
N LEU A 39 -8.28 -8.18 -4.84
CA LEU A 39 -8.14 -9.12 -5.95
C LEU A 39 -8.26 -10.58 -5.48
N ILE A 40 -7.66 -10.91 -4.34
CA ILE A 40 -7.75 -12.24 -3.75
C ILE A 40 -9.20 -12.54 -3.36
N LEU A 41 -9.90 -11.57 -2.78
CA LEU A 41 -11.29 -11.73 -2.37
C LEU A 41 -12.21 -11.92 -3.60
N ASP A 42 -12.02 -11.11 -4.64
CA ASP A 42 -12.78 -11.21 -5.89
C ASP A 42 -12.59 -12.57 -6.57
N ILE A 43 -11.37 -13.09 -6.63
CA ILE A 43 -11.10 -14.43 -7.16
C ILE A 43 -11.77 -15.51 -6.31
N GLN A 44 -11.71 -15.43 -4.99
CA GLN A 44 -12.29 -16.42 -4.08
C GLN A 44 -13.82 -16.44 -4.09
N THR A 45 -14.47 -15.32 -4.39
CA THR A 45 -15.93 -15.22 -4.44
C THR A 45 -16.54 -15.75 -5.75
N GLN A 46 -15.73 -16.02 -6.77
CA GLN A 46 -16.21 -16.63 -8.01
C GLN A 46 -16.71 -18.07 -7.78
N SER A 47 -17.85 -18.40 -8.35
CA SER A 47 -18.60 -19.62 -8.08
C SER A 47 -17.81 -20.94 -8.29
N LYS A 48 -16.82 -20.93 -9.19
CA LYS A 48 -15.99 -22.10 -9.50
C LYS A 48 -14.67 -22.18 -8.70
N LEU A 49 -14.35 -21.15 -7.91
CA LEU A 49 -13.07 -21.01 -7.20
C LEU A 49 -13.23 -21.03 -5.66
N THR A 50 -14.41 -21.45 -5.19
CA THR A 50 -14.70 -21.50 -3.74
C THR A 50 -13.75 -22.42 -2.96
N PHE A 51 -13.07 -23.37 -3.62
CA PHE A 51 -12.04 -24.19 -2.98
C PHE A 51 -10.85 -23.35 -2.48
N LEU A 52 -10.56 -22.20 -3.11
CA LEU A 52 -9.52 -21.27 -2.64
C LEU A 52 -9.84 -20.64 -1.27
N LEU A 53 -11.10 -20.65 -0.84
CA LEU A 53 -11.48 -20.20 0.50
C LEU A 53 -10.87 -21.08 1.61
N ARG A 54 -10.52 -22.32 1.28
CA ARG A 54 -9.88 -23.28 2.18
C ARG A 54 -8.35 -23.21 2.16
N SER A 55 -7.77 -22.39 1.27
CA SER A 55 -6.33 -22.20 1.18
C SER A 55 -5.83 -21.44 2.40
N GLU A 56 -4.63 -21.76 2.83
CA GLU A 56 -3.94 -20.97 3.85
C GLU A 56 -3.72 -19.53 3.34
N LYS A 57 -3.98 -18.56 4.20
CA LYS A 57 -3.83 -17.14 3.91
C LYS A 57 -2.70 -16.56 4.72
N ILE A 58 -1.64 -16.15 4.03
CA ILE A 58 -0.51 -15.48 4.65
C ILE A 58 -0.69 -13.98 4.44
N HIS A 59 -0.92 -13.25 5.53
CA HIS A 59 -0.99 -11.80 5.49
C HIS A 59 0.38 -11.20 5.80
N THR A 60 0.97 -10.51 4.82
CA THR A 60 2.18 -9.74 5.05
C THR A 60 1.87 -8.53 5.94
N LEU A 61 2.70 -8.33 6.94
CA LEU A 61 2.64 -7.19 7.85
C LEU A 61 3.68 -6.14 7.45
N PRO A 62 3.52 -4.88 7.89
CA PRO A 62 4.59 -3.91 7.75
C PRO A 62 5.89 -4.42 8.37
N LEU A 63 7.01 -4.05 7.76
CA LEU A 63 8.33 -4.38 8.27
C LEU A 63 8.52 -3.74 9.65
N LYS A 64 9.13 -4.46 10.58
CA LYS A 64 9.43 -3.92 11.89
C LYS A 64 10.59 -2.93 11.80
N ASN A 65 10.47 -1.80 12.52
CA ASN A 65 11.53 -0.79 12.52
C ASN A 65 12.89 -1.35 12.94
N ALA A 66 12.93 -2.27 13.91
CA ALA A 66 14.17 -2.90 14.33
C ALA A 66 14.85 -3.68 13.22
N ASP A 67 14.08 -4.42 12.42
CA ASP A 67 14.60 -5.22 11.31
C ASP A 67 15.10 -4.30 10.16
N ILE A 68 14.37 -3.21 9.89
CA ILE A 68 14.80 -2.19 8.90
C ILE A 68 16.11 -1.53 9.34
N ILE A 69 16.21 -1.12 10.61
CA ILE A 69 17.40 -0.50 11.16
C ILE A 69 18.59 -1.45 11.06
N ALA A 70 18.41 -2.71 11.46
CA ALA A 70 19.45 -3.72 11.38
C ALA A 70 19.90 -3.95 9.92
N ALA A 71 18.97 -4.05 8.99
CA ALA A 71 19.28 -4.22 7.56
C ALA A 71 20.07 -3.02 7.00
N TYR A 72 19.63 -1.79 7.22
CA TYR A 72 20.36 -0.61 6.74
C TYR A 72 21.71 -0.43 7.39
N THR A 73 21.82 -0.69 8.70
CA THR A 73 23.13 -0.66 9.39
C THR A 73 24.07 -1.69 8.79
N SER A 74 23.61 -2.90 8.50
CA SER A 74 24.41 -3.96 7.91
C SER A 74 24.85 -3.67 6.47
N VAL A 75 23.91 -3.18 5.65
CA VAL A 75 24.19 -2.93 4.20
C VAL A 75 25.05 -1.69 3.99
N PHE A 76 24.74 -0.60 4.69
CA PHE A 76 25.41 0.68 4.47
C PHE A 76 26.57 0.96 5.46
N ASN A 77 26.75 0.13 6.47
CA ASN A 77 27.69 0.37 7.57
C ASN A 77 27.51 1.77 8.20
N CYS A 78 26.26 2.27 8.21
CA CYS A 78 25.93 3.60 8.70
C CYS A 78 25.64 3.62 10.21
N SER A 79 25.63 4.80 10.79
CA SER A 79 25.31 4.98 12.22
C SER A 79 23.86 4.59 12.53
N LEU A 80 23.59 4.16 13.77
CA LEU A 80 22.26 3.83 14.23
C LEU A 80 21.26 5.00 14.07
N SER A 81 21.72 6.23 14.21
CA SER A 81 20.89 7.42 14.04
C SER A 81 20.44 7.60 12.59
N VAL A 82 21.32 7.39 11.62
CA VAL A 82 21.00 7.42 10.19
C VAL A 82 20.05 6.29 9.84
N ALA A 83 20.36 5.04 10.23
CA ALA A 83 19.48 3.90 9.99
C ALA A 83 18.09 4.07 10.63
N SER A 84 18.01 4.66 11.83
CA SER A 84 16.72 4.95 12.49
C SER A 84 15.91 6.01 11.73
N ARG A 85 16.59 7.03 11.18
CA ARG A 85 15.92 8.03 10.33
C ARG A 85 15.42 7.41 9.02
N MET A 86 16.22 6.55 8.36
CA MET A 86 15.80 5.80 7.19
C MET A 86 14.57 4.93 7.50
N ALA A 87 14.56 4.21 8.62
CA ALA A 87 13.42 3.40 9.02
C ALA A 87 12.14 4.24 9.20
N LYS A 88 12.25 5.43 9.80
CA LYS A 88 11.11 6.36 9.91
C LYS A 88 10.60 6.83 8.54
N MET A 89 11.50 7.12 7.60
CA MET A 89 11.13 7.55 6.25
C MET A 89 10.34 6.45 5.50
N THR A 90 10.62 5.19 5.76
CA THR A 90 9.94 4.07 5.09
C THR A 90 8.62 3.67 5.73
N GLY A 91 8.38 4.04 6.99
CA GLY A 91 7.15 3.73 7.72
C GLY A 91 6.79 2.24 7.78
N GLY A 92 7.75 1.34 7.62
CA GLY A 92 7.52 -0.10 7.54
C GLY A 92 7.01 -0.60 6.19
N TYR A 93 6.82 0.27 5.21
CA TYR A 93 6.34 -0.13 3.88
C TYR A 93 7.48 -0.76 3.08
N ALA A 94 7.32 -2.03 2.69
CA ALA A 94 8.40 -2.82 2.08
C ALA A 94 8.93 -2.20 0.77
N PHE A 95 8.06 -1.66 -0.08
CA PHE A 95 8.48 -0.97 -1.30
C PHE A 95 9.30 0.29 -0.97
N ALA A 96 8.86 1.09 0.01
CA ALA A 96 9.59 2.27 0.44
C ALA A 96 10.97 1.92 1.03
N PHE A 97 11.09 0.79 1.75
CA PHE A 97 12.36 0.28 2.25
C PHE A 97 13.33 -0.03 1.09
N GLN A 98 12.88 -0.77 0.09
CA GLN A 98 13.71 -1.09 -1.07
C GLN A 98 14.08 0.17 -1.87
N LEU A 99 13.12 1.02 -2.14
CA LEU A 99 13.31 2.23 -2.93
C LEU A 99 14.32 3.19 -2.28
N LEU A 100 14.19 3.46 -0.98
CA LEU A 100 15.11 4.34 -0.27
C LEU A 100 16.53 3.76 -0.26
N GLY A 101 16.65 2.45 -0.03
CA GLY A 101 17.95 1.75 -0.10
C GLY A 101 18.58 1.86 -1.47
N PHE A 102 17.80 1.64 -2.54
CA PHE A 102 18.27 1.76 -3.91
C PHE A 102 18.76 3.19 -4.23
N LEU A 103 17.97 4.20 -3.94
CA LEU A 103 18.30 5.60 -4.22
C LEU A 103 19.58 6.06 -3.49
N LEU A 104 19.73 5.66 -2.23
CA LEU A 104 20.94 5.98 -1.48
C LEU A 104 22.16 5.24 -2.02
N PHE A 105 22.03 3.96 -2.35
CA PHE A 105 23.12 3.18 -2.91
C PHE A 105 23.60 3.76 -4.24
N ASP A 106 22.69 4.09 -5.13
CA ASP A 106 22.97 4.67 -6.44
C ASP A 106 23.64 6.05 -6.32
N GLN A 107 23.08 6.93 -5.47
CA GLN A 107 23.60 8.28 -5.27
C GLN A 107 24.99 8.30 -4.64
N LEU A 108 25.27 7.39 -3.72
CA LEU A 108 26.49 7.43 -2.90
C LEU A 108 27.65 6.62 -3.47
N ASN A 109 27.40 5.78 -4.50
CA ASN A 109 28.44 4.93 -5.08
C ASN A 109 29.24 4.15 -4.01
N GLY A 110 28.57 3.56 -3.03
CA GLY A 110 29.16 2.77 -1.96
C GLY A 110 29.74 3.56 -0.79
N LYS A 111 29.56 4.89 -0.73
CA LYS A 111 29.91 5.67 0.45
C LYS A 111 28.89 5.47 1.56
N ILE A 112 29.35 5.64 2.82
CA ILE A 112 28.49 5.56 4.00
C ILE A 112 27.53 6.75 4.01
N PRO A 113 26.21 6.56 4.10
CA PRO A 113 25.24 7.65 4.13
C PRO A 113 25.33 8.44 5.45
N GLU A 114 25.21 9.74 5.30
CA GLU A 114 25.05 10.69 6.40
C GLU A 114 23.64 11.30 6.43
N SER A 115 23.31 12.04 7.49
CA SER A 115 21.99 12.66 7.62
C SER A 115 21.68 13.64 6.49
N ALA A 116 22.68 14.36 5.99
CA ALA A 116 22.54 15.29 4.88
C ALA A 116 22.19 14.58 3.53
N ASP A 117 22.60 13.35 3.35
CA ASP A 117 22.28 12.58 2.14
C ASP A 117 20.81 12.15 2.14
N LEU A 118 20.25 11.89 3.33
CA LEU A 118 18.81 11.63 3.47
C LEU A 118 17.98 12.87 3.11
N ASP A 119 18.45 14.07 3.38
CA ASP A 119 17.77 15.31 2.96
C ASP A 119 17.75 15.45 1.44
N LYS A 120 18.88 15.17 0.78
CA LYS A 120 18.98 15.22 -0.68
C LYS A 120 18.08 14.21 -1.39
N VAL A 121 17.97 13.00 -0.84
CA VAL A 121 17.17 11.92 -1.45
C VAL A 121 15.68 12.02 -1.12
N SER A 122 15.29 12.83 -0.15
CA SER A 122 13.92 12.90 0.38
C SER A 122 12.88 13.24 -0.71
N ILE A 123 13.13 14.24 -1.53
CA ILE A 123 12.20 14.64 -2.61
C ILE A 123 12.14 13.61 -3.73
N PRO A 124 13.26 13.15 -4.32
CA PRO A 124 13.23 12.07 -5.31
C PRO A 124 12.55 10.79 -4.78
N PHE A 125 12.76 10.45 -3.52
CA PHE A 125 12.13 9.31 -2.88
C PHE A 125 10.60 9.44 -2.81
N GLN A 126 10.09 10.61 -2.39
CA GLN A 126 8.65 10.87 -2.35
C GLN A 126 8.03 10.80 -3.74
N LEU A 127 8.62 11.45 -4.74
CA LEU A 127 8.12 11.44 -6.11
C LEU A 127 8.06 10.02 -6.68
N GLN A 128 9.09 9.21 -6.46
CA GLN A 128 9.07 7.82 -6.93
C GLN A 128 8.07 6.94 -6.18
N LEU A 129 7.78 7.21 -4.89
CA LEU A 129 6.67 6.56 -4.20
C LEU A 129 5.32 6.93 -4.83
N PHE A 130 5.14 8.20 -5.19
CA PHE A 130 3.92 8.69 -5.82
C PHE A 130 3.70 8.04 -7.19
N ASP A 131 4.72 8.05 -8.04
CA ASP A 131 4.65 7.53 -9.41
C ASP A 131 4.50 6.00 -9.45
N ASN A 132 5.31 5.28 -8.68
CA ASN A 132 5.41 3.84 -8.80
C ASN A 132 4.40 3.06 -7.93
N ALA A 133 3.79 3.70 -6.93
CA ALA A 133 2.87 3.03 -6.03
C ALA A 133 1.54 3.78 -5.83
N TYR A 134 1.57 5.06 -5.47
CA TYR A 134 0.37 5.73 -4.96
C TYR A 134 -0.61 6.11 -6.04
N GLN A 135 -0.14 6.54 -7.21
CA GLN A 135 -1.01 6.80 -8.37
C GLN A 135 -1.87 5.58 -8.70
N LYS A 136 -1.25 4.39 -8.79
CA LYS A 136 -2.00 3.17 -9.08
C LYS A 136 -3.02 2.84 -8.01
N ILE A 137 -2.62 2.89 -6.73
CA ILE A 137 -3.54 2.68 -5.61
C ILE A 137 -4.73 3.64 -5.71
N PHE A 138 -4.47 4.92 -5.98
CA PHE A 138 -5.49 5.96 -6.02
C PHE A 138 -6.42 5.83 -7.23
N ILE A 139 -5.92 5.41 -8.39
CA ILE A 139 -6.70 5.11 -9.59
C ILE A 139 -7.70 3.98 -9.34
N ASP A 140 -7.29 2.93 -8.65
CA ASP A 140 -8.09 1.74 -8.37
C ASP A 140 -9.17 1.99 -7.28
N LEU A 141 -9.16 3.15 -6.61
CA LEU A 141 -10.17 3.54 -5.63
C LEU A 141 -11.42 4.10 -6.31
N SER A 142 -12.59 3.82 -5.72
CA SER A 142 -13.82 4.51 -6.11
C SER A 142 -13.76 6.00 -5.74
N GLU A 143 -14.58 6.82 -6.39
CA GLU A 143 -14.67 8.26 -6.09
C GLU A 143 -14.91 8.55 -4.60
N TRP A 144 -15.81 7.79 -3.97
CA TRP A 144 -16.10 7.97 -2.55
C TRP A 144 -15.01 7.44 -1.61
N ASP A 145 -14.25 6.41 -2.01
CA ASP A 145 -13.05 5.98 -1.26
C ASP A 145 -12.00 7.11 -1.26
N ARG A 146 -11.77 7.75 -2.42
CA ARG A 146 -10.85 8.89 -2.55
C ARG A 146 -11.31 10.08 -1.72
N LYS A 147 -12.59 10.49 -1.84
CA LYS A 147 -13.18 11.56 -1.04
C LYS A 147 -13.06 11.28 0.46
N TYR A 148 -13.25 10.04 0.89
CA TYR A 148 -13.06 9.65 2.28
C TYR A 148 -11.61 9.84 2.73
N LEU A 149 -10.64 9.36 1.94
CA LEU A 149 -9.21 9.51 2.26
C LEU A 149 -8.81 10.99 2.34
N LEU A 150 -9.27 11.82 1.40
CA LEU A 150 -9.05 13.27 1.46
C LEU A 150 -9.67 13.91 2.70
N ALA A 151 -10.88 13.50 3.08
CA ALA A 151 -11.59 14.06 4.22
C ALA A 151 -10.95 13.73 5.57
N VAL A 152 -10.22 12.61 5.71
CA VAL A 152 -9.57 12.22 6.98
C VAL A 152 -8.18 12.84 7.18
N ARG A 153 -7.65 13.56 6.19
CA ARG A 153 -6.36 14.25 6.29
C ARG A 153 -6.31 15.15 7.52
N GLY A 154 -5.13 15.23 8.12
CA GLY A 154 -4.93 16.03 9.33
C GLY A 154 -5.55 15.43 10.59
N ASN A 155 -5.69 14.11 10.67
CA ASN A 155 -6.20 13.37 11.85
C ASN A 155 -7.60 13.81 12.30
N LYS A 156 -8.51 14.04 11.35
CA LYS A 156 -9.88 14.44 11.68
C LYS A 156 -10.68 13.30 12.28
N ARG A 157 -11.53 13.64 13.24
CA ARG A 157 -12.44 12.68 13.86
C ARG A 157 -13.57 12.30 12.90
N LEU A 158 -14.14 11.11 13.10
CA LEU A 158 -15.24 10.62 12.28
C LEU A 158 -16.41 11.65 12.15
N GLN A 159 -16.71 12.39 13.21
CA GLN A 159 -17.76 13.41 13.20
C GLN A 159 -17.45 14.57 12.25
N ASP A 160 -16.18 14.97 12.16
CA ASP A 160 -15.73 16.02 11.26
C ASP A 160 -15.74 15.55 9.80
N VAL A 161 -15.35 14.30 9.58
CA VAL A 161 -15.42 13.65 8.26
C VAL A 161 -16.86 13.56 7.76
N VAL A 162 -17.81 13.22 8.62
CA VAL A 162 -19.26 13.23 8.34
C VAL A 162 -19.71 14.61 7.84
N LYS A 163 -19.30 15.67 8.53
CA LYS A 163 -19.62 17.06 8.13
C LYS A 163 -18.99 17.44 6.79
N ILE A 164 -17.70 17.10 6.59
CA ILE A 164 -16.98 17.43 5.35
C ILE A 164 -17.62 16.75 4.15
N LEU A 165 -17.98 15.46 4.28
CA LEU A 165 -18.57 14.69 3.19
C LEU A 165 -20.05 14.97 2.97
N GLY A 166 -20.74 15.62 3.93
CA GLY A 166 -22.18 15.88 3.86
C GLY A 166 -23.03 14.60 3.80
N LYS A 167 -22.54 13.50 4.39
CA LYS A 167 -23.16 12.17 4.39
C LYS A 167 -23.43 11.72 5.82
N ASP A 168 -24.34 10.74 5.98
CA ASP A 168 -24.62 10.17 7.30
C ASP A 168 -23.44 9.33 7.82
N LYS A 169 -23.51 9.02 9.11
CA LYS A 169 -22.47 8.28 9.83
C LYS A 169 -22.30 6.84 9.30
N VAL A 170 -23.39 6.22 8.85
CA VAL A 170 -23.37 4.82 8.36
C VAL A 170 -22.60 4.77 7.03
N PHE A 171 -22.91 5.69 6.13
CA PHE A 171 -22.21 5.85 4.86
C PHE A 171 -20.71 6.07 5.06
N VAL A 172 -20.33 7.02 5.91
CA VAL A 172 -18.91 7.32 6.18
C VAL A 172 -18.19 6.14 6.83
N ALA A 173 -18.85 5.43 7.75
CA ALA A 173 -18.29 4.24 8.39
C ALA A 173 -18.01 3.10 7.41
N GLN A 174 -18.80 2.97 6.33
CA GLN A 174 -18.56 2.00 5.26
C GLN A 174 -17.21 2.26 4.57
N TYR A 175 -16.93 3.50 4.17
CA TYR A 175 -15.67 3.86 3.51
C TYR A 175 -14.48 3.78 4.46
N ARG A 176 -14.68 4.12 5.75
CA ARG A 176 -13.68 3.87 6.78
C ARG A 176 -13.29 2.39 6.86
N ARG A 177 -14.27 1.51 6.89
CA ARG A 177 -14.04 0.06 6.92
C ARG A 177 -13.28 -0.41 5.68
N ARG A 178 -13.70 0.01 4.48
CA ARG A 178 -13.02 -0.32 3.22
C ARG A 178 -11.56 0.14 3.20
N ALA A 179 -11.29 1.36 3.66
CA ALA A 179 -9.93 1.88 3.74
C ALA A 179 -9.05 1.09 4.73
N ILE A 180 -9.63 0.59 5.83
CA ILE A 180 -8.95 -0.31 6.78
C ILE A 180 -8.69 -1.69 6.15
N GLU A 181 -9.69 -2.27 5.49
CA GLU A 181 -9.57 -3.57 4.81
C GLU A 181 -8.49 -3.53 3.72
N ARG A 182 -8.42 -2.42 2.98
CA ARG A 182 -7.37 -2.14 1.98
C ARG A 182 -6.01 -1.79 2.58
N LYS A 183 -5.88 -1.73 3.89
CA LYS A 183 -4.65 -1.37 4.59
C LYS A 183 -4.10 0.02 4.27
N LEU A 184 -4.96 0.95 3.84
CA LEU A 184 -4.57 2.34 3.58
C LEU A 184 -4.54 3.19 4.86
N ILE A 185 -5.36 2.82 5.83
CA ILE A 185 -5.42 3.45 7.15
C ILE A 185 -5.49 2.41 8.26
N ILE A 186 -5.08 2.80 9.45
CA ILE A 186 -5.27 2.06 10.70
C ILE A 186 -5.95 2.95 11.74
N PRO A 187 -6.69 2.36 12.70
CA PRO A 187 -7.19 3.10 13.85
C PRO A 187 -6.04 3.70 14.67
N ALA A 188 -6.17 4.98 15.02
CA ALA A 188 -5.16 5.74 15.78
C ALA A 188 -5.74 6.39 17.04
N GLY A 189 -6.73 5.76 17.67
CA GLY A 189 -7.45 6.26 18.84
C GLY A 189 -8.95 6.40 18.59
N TYR A 190 -9.68 7.02 19.52
CA TYR A 190 -11.14 7.12 19.44
C TYR A 190 -11.59 7.99 18.26
N GLY A 191 -12.10 7.34 17.22
CA GLY A 191 -12.62 8.00 16.01
C GLY A 191 -11.54 8.56 15.08
N LEU A 192 -10.27 8.39 15.40
CA LEU A 192 -9.13 8.82 14.59
C LEU A 192 -8.60 7.67 13.74
N VAL A 193 -7.92 8.03 12.67
CA VAL A 193 -7.21 7.10 11.78
C VAL A 193 -5.86 7.69 11.38
N GLN A 194 -4.93 6.81 11.03
CA GLN A 194 -3.61 7.17 10.52
C GLN A 194 -3.37 6.43 9.21
N TYR A 195 -2.73 7.08 8.24
CA TYR A 195 -2.29 6.41 7.02
C TYR A 195 -1.17 5.42 7.32
N THR A 196 -1.17 4.33 6.58
CA THR A 196 -0.16 3.28 6.69
C THR A 196 1.03 3.49 5.75
N LEU A 197 0.80 4.22 4.66
CA LEU A 197 1.81 4.50 3.66
C LEU A 197 2.58 5.78 4.03
N PRO A 198 3.93 5.77 3.97
CA PRO A 198 4.73 6.97 4.25
C PRO A 198 4.46 8.06 3.20
N TYR A 199 4.40 9.32 3.62
CA TYR A 199 4.13 10.49 2.75
C TYR A 199 2.81 10.43 1.97
N PHE A 200 1.85 9.59 2.39
CA PHE A 200 0.57 9.48 1.68
C PHE A 200 -0.31 10.71 1.88
N ASP A 201 -0.19 11.40 3.02
CA ASP A 201 -0.87 12.69 3.24
C ASP A 201 -0.36 13.76 2.28
N GLU A 202 0.95 13.79 2.03
CA GLU A 202 1.59 14.67 1.06
C GLU A 202 1.14 14.36 -0.37
N TYR A 203 1.07 13.08 -0.73
CA TYR A 203 0.51 12.67 -2.02
C TYR A 203 -0.93 13.13 -2.20
N LEU A 204 -1.80 12.89 -1.20
CA LEU A 204 -3.19 13.32 -1.24
C LEU A 204 -3.32 14.84 -1.35
N LYS A 205 -2.42 15.61 -0.73
CA LYS A 205 -2.38 17.06 -0.89
C LYS A 205 -2.11 17.45 -2.34
N GLN A 206 -1.20 16.75 -3.02
CA GLN A 206 -0.90 16.98 -4.42
C GLN A 206 -2.10 16.69 -5.33
N THR A 207 -2.97 15.75 -4.98
CA THR A 207 -4.17 15.42 -5.78
C THR A 207 -5.25 16.52 -5.73
N GLU A 208 -5.20 17.41 -4.76
CA GLU A 208 -6.09 18.58 -4.63
C GLU A 208 -5.49 19.87 -5.23
N ASP A 209 -4.21 19.89 -5.56
CA ASP A 209 -3.49 21.06 -6.08
C ASP A 209 -3.60 21.13 -7.61
N PRO A 210 -4.29 22.13 -8.20
CA PRO A 210 -4.45 22.27 -9.64
C PRO A 210 -3.14 22.38 -10.43
N ASP A 211 -2.07 22.85 -9.78
CA ASP A 211 -0.76 23.02 -10.41
C ASP A 211 0.10 21.75 -10.32
N SER A 212 -0.39 20.72 -9.62
CA SER A 212 0.32 19.46 -9.45
C SER A 212 0.12 18.51 -10.62
N ALA A 213 1.19 17.76 -10.98
CA ALA A 213 1.12 16.64 -11.92
C ALA A 213 0.18 15.49 -11.43
N TYR A 214 -0.17 15.48 -10.15
CA TYR A 214 -1.04 14.49 -9.52
C TYR A 214 -2.48 14.97 -9.32
N TYR A 215 -2.86 16.11 -9.89
CA TYR A 215 -4.19 16.71 -9.72
C TYR A 215 -5.32 15.82 -10.24
N TRP A 216 -6.40 15.69 -9.48
CA TRP A 216 -7.56 14.87 -9.80
C TRP A 216 -8.88 15.63 -9.94
N GLY A 217 -8.91 16.94 -9.68
CA GLY A 217 -10.08 17.79 -9.93
C GLY A 217 -11.29 17.52 -9.04
N TYR A 218 -11.08 17.26 -7.74
CA TYR A 218 -12.16 17.08 -6.76
C TYR A 218 -12.64 18.36 -6.14
#